data_0054260ab6d592cbc38da915acd3a7d2
#
_entry.id   0054260ab6d592cbc38da915acd3a7d2
#
_cell.length_a   1.000
_cell.length_b   1.000
_cell.length_c   1.000
_cell.angle_alpha   90.00
_cell.angle_beta   90.00
_cell.angle_gamma   90.00
#
_symmetry.space_group_name_H-M   'P 1'
#
loop_
_entity.id
_entity.type
_entity.pdbx_description
1 polymer ?
#
loop_
_entity_poly.entity_id
_entity_poly.type
_entity_poly.pdbx_seq_one_letter_code
_entity_poly.pdbx_strand_id
1 'polypeptide(L)'
;MARTPRGFAGCLTPLALLAAAPLQIVIAADYLSVEQAQKALFPQADQFAEVALALSSAQHQQVASLAGQQPPHRSLRAFKALKGGTLLGYVFIDEVIGKEDFITYAAAVDATGKLGPLEVLSYRESHGGEIRNAAWRRQFAGRSSLEQLHVETDIKNIAGATLSCEHVTQGVRWLVALWQVALRPASG
;
A
#
# COMPACT_ATOMS: atom_id res chain seq x y z
N MET A 1 18.82 38.17 80.61
CA MET A 1 19.57 38.22 79.37
C MET A 1 19.58 36.82 78.77
N ALA A 2 18.72 36.54 77.80
CA ALA A 2 18.69 35.25 77.11
C ALA A 2 18.53 35.53 75.62
N ARG A 3 19.52 35.15 74.81
CA ARG A 3 19.58 35.28 73.36
C ARG A 3 18.87 34.08 72.73
N THR A 4 17.89 34.32 71.90
CA THR A 4 17.24 33.35 71.02
C THR A 4 18.08 33.14 69.73
N PRO A 5 18.27 31.89 69.25
CA PRO A 5 18.91 31.65 67.99
C PRO A 5 17.85 31.72 66.84
N ARG A 6 18.23 32.39 65.77
CA ARG A 6 17.49 32.51 64.48
C ARG A 6 17.52 31.16 63.76
N GLY A 7 16.33 30.63 63.48
CA GLY A 7 16.17 29.46 62.63
C GLY A 7 16.43 29.77 61.15
N PHE A 8 17.27 28.96 60.51
CA PHE A 8 17.49 28.94 59.05
C PHE A 8 16.31 28.20 58.41
N ALA A 9 15.53 28.96 57.63
CA ALA A 9 14.54 28.37 56.74
C ALA A 9 15.24 27.76 55.48
N GLY A 10 15.35 26.46 55.44
CA GLY A 10 15.83 25.73 54.26
C GLY A 10 14.79 25.79 53.13
N CYS A 11 15.17 26.44 52.04
CA CYS A 11 14.38 26.45 50.82
C CYS A 11 14.51 25.10 50.12
N LEU A 12 13.46 24.26 50.21
CA LEU A 12 13.36 23.02 49.44
C LEU A 12 12.90 23.37 48.01
N THR A 13 13.81 23.33 47.05
CA THR A 13 13.49 23.41 45.65
C THR A 13 12.88 22.06 45.20
N PRO A 14 11.70 22.03 44.58
CA PRO A 14 11.16 20.80 44.03
C PRO A 14 11.98 20.35 42.83
N LEU A 15 12.57 19.18 42.92
CA LEU A 15 13.22 18.49 41.79
C LEU A 15 12.13 18.08 40.79
N ALA A 16 12.01 18.81 39.67
CA ALA A 16 11.10 18.44 38.59
C ALA A 16 11.58 17.15 37.93
N LEU A 17 10.83 16.07 38.17
CA LEU A 17 11.06 14.78 37.50
C LEU A 17 10.62 14.93 36.03
N LEU A 18 11.59 15.10 35.12
CA LEU A 18 11.33 15.09 33.68
C LEU A 18 10.99 13.64 33.28
N ALA A 19 9.72 13.34 33.13
CA ALA A 19 9.26 12.05 32.57
C ALA A 19 9.69 11.99 31.10
N ALA A 20 10.73 11.22 30.82
CA ALA A 20 11.10 10.87 29.45
C ALA A 20 10.02 9.99 28.84
N ALA A 21 9.24 10.53 27.89
CA ALA A 21 8.33 9.72 27.09
C ALA A 21 9.16 8.68 26.31
N PRO A 22 8.73 7.40 26.28
CA PRO A 22 9.43 6.39 25.50
C PRO A 22 9.37 6.79 24.01
N LEU A 23 10.53 6.93 23.38
CA LEU A 23 10.66 7.01 21.95
C LEU A 23 10.16 5.69 21.37
N GLN A 24 8.97 5.69 20.78
CA GLN A 24 8.48 4.55 20.01
C GLN A 24 9.29 4.51 18.71
N ILE A 25 10.23 3.58 18.64
CA ILE A 25 10.94 3.27 17.40
C ILE A 25 9.92 2.58 16.49
N VAL A 26 9.40 3.31 15.51
CA VAL A 26 8.62 2.71 14.42
C VAL A 26 9.61 1.91 13.57
N ILE A 27 9.64 0.61 13.75
CA ILE A 27 10.42 -0.29 12.91
C ILE A 27 9.66 -0.43 11.60
N ALA A 28 10.19 0.14 10.53
CA ALA A 28 9.76 -0.15 9.18
C ALA A 28 9.86 -1.66 8.96
N ALA A 29 8.74 -2.33 8.76
CA ALA A 29 8.75 -3.76 8.54
C ALA A 29 8.55 -4.03 7.04
N ASP A 30 9.58 -4.59 6.40
CA ASP A 30 9.46 -5.21 5.09
C ASP A 30 8.98 -6.65 5.31
N TYR A 31 7.85 -7.01 4.73
CA TYR A 31 7.17 -8.29 4.97
C TYR A 31 7.44 -9.32 3.89
N LEU A 32 7.53 -8.87 2.64
CA LEU A 32 7.73 -9.72 1.46
C LEU A 32 8.69 -9.04 0.50
N SER A 33 9.60 -9.83 -0.10
CA SER A 33 10.31 -9.37 -1.28
C SER A 33 9.39 -9.35 -2.50
N VAL A 34 9.81 -8.67 -3.58
CA VAL A 34 9.07 -8.67 -4.86
C VAL A 34 8.87 -10.09 -5.38
N GLU A 35 9.91 -10.92 -5.31
CA GLU A 35 9.89 -12.32 -5.78
C GLU A 35 8.93 -13.17 -4.95
N GLN A 36 8.88 -12.96 -3.63
CA GLN A 36 7.94 -13.64 -2.75
C GLN A 36 6.51 -13.25 -3.07
N ALA A 37 6.23 -11.96 -3.29
CA ALA A 37 4.91 -11.48 -3.69
C ALA A 37 4.48 -12.02 -5.06
N GLN A 38 5.38 -12.05 -6.05
CA GLN A 38 5.15 -12.64 -7.36
C GLN A 38 4.72 -14.11 -7.24
N LYS A 39 5.46 -14.90 -6.46
CA LYS A 39 5.14 -16.31 -6.21
C LYS A 39 3.85 -16.51 -5.43
N ALA A 40 3.55 -15.64 -4.47
CA ALA A 40 2.28 -15.69 -3.72
C ALA A 40 1.07 -15.41 -4.61
N LEU A 41 1.20 -14.43 -5.54
CA LEU A 41 0.11 -14.00 -6.42
C LEU A 41 -0.10 -14.93 -7.62
N PHE A 42 0.98 -15.48 -8.19
CA PHE A 42 0.92 -16.48 -9.28
C PHE A 42 1.79 -17.70 -8.96
N PRO A 43 1.35 -18.58 -8.03
CA PRO A 43 2.14 -19.74 -7.61
C PRO A 43 2.41 -20.72 -8.74
N GLN A 44 1.59 -20.72 -9.79
CA GLN A 44 1.75 -21.58 -10.96
C GLN A 44 2.70 -21.03 -12.02
N ALA A 45 3.15 -19.75 -11.91
CA ALA A 45 4.09 -19.15 -12.84
C ALA A 45 5.51 -19.73 -12.67
N ASP A 46 6.17 -19.99 -13.77
CA ASP A 46 7.56 -20.42 -13.81
C ASP A 46 8.53 -19.26 -14.13
N GLN A 47 8.01 -18.16 -14.70
CA GLN A 47 8.80 -17.00 -15.06
C GLN A 47 8.05 -15.69 -14.77
N PHE A 48 8.81 -14.67 -14.31
CA PHE A 48 8.34 -13.30 -14.20
C PHE A 48 9.28 -12.40 -15.02
N ALA A 49 8.72 -11.68 -16.00
CA ALA A 49 9.46 -10.78 -16.88
C ALA A 49 9.00 -9.34 -16.68
N GLU A 50 9.92 -8.44 -16.33
CA GLU A 50 9.62 -7.03 -16.15
C GLU A 50 9.17 -6.40 -17.47
N VAL A 51 8.16 -5.53 -17.39
CA VAL A 51 7.57 -4.82 -18.53
C VAL A 51 7.88 -3.35 -18.42
N ALA A 52 8.46 -2.77 -19.46
CA ALA A 52 8.59 -1.31 -19.54
C ALA A 52 7.21 -0.67 -19.74
N LEU A 53 6.78 0.11 -18.78
CA LEU A 53 5.50 0.86 -18.83
C LEU A 53 5.74 2.20 -19.54
N ALA A 54 5.86 2.18 -20.87
CA ALA A 54 6.01 3.38 -21.69
C ALA A 54 4.64 3.80 -22.23
N LEU A 55 3.89 4.59 -21.44
CA LEU A 55 2.61 5.15 -21.87
C LEU A 55 2.83 6.41 -22.71
N SER A 56 2.12 6.54 -23.83
CA SER A 56 1.96 7.82 -24.49
C SER A 56 1.15 8.80 -23.63
N SER A 57 1.27 10.10 -23.90
CA SER A 57 0.48 11.11 -23.18
C SER A 57 -1.02 10.86 -23.29
N ALA A 58 -1.50 10.40 -24.44
CA ALA A 58 -2.90 10.06 -24.64
C ALA A 58 -3.35 8.87 -23.79
N GLN A 59 -2.53 7.80 -23.73
CA GLN A 59 -2.81 6.64 -22.86
C GLN A 59 -2.81 7.03 -21.39
N HIS A 60 -1.86 7.87 -20.97
CA HIS A 60 -1.80 8.35 -19.59
C HIS A 60 -3.07 9.13 -19.20
N GLN A 61 -3.53 10.03 -20.06
CA GLN A 61 -4.78 10.76 -19.87
C GLN A 61 -6.00 9.83 -19.83
N GLN A 62 -6.03 8.82 -20.71
CA GLN A 62 -7.11 7.84 -20.72
C GLN A 62 -7.15 7.01 -19.44
N VAL A 63 -6.00 6.55 -18.94
CA VAL A 63 -5.91 5.83 -17.66
C VAL A 63 -6.39 6.72 -16.50
N ALA A 64 -5.94 7.98 -16.45
CA ALA A 64 -6.36 8.94 -15.43
C ALA A 64 -7.88 9.20 -15.47
N SER A 65 -8.44 9.35 -16.65
CA SER A 65 -9.88 9.54 -16.85
C SER A 65 -10.69 8.33 -16.37
N LEU A 66 -10.25 7.12 -16.71
CA LEU A 66 -10.90 5.87 -16.29
C LEU A 66 -10.78 5.63 -14.78
N ALA A 67 -9.61 5.85 -14.22
CA ALA A 67 -9.38 5.72 -12.78
C ALA A 67 -10.11 6.79 -11.95
N GLY A 68 -10.52 7.90 -12.60
CA GLY A 68 -11.18 9.04 -11.97
C GLY A 68 -10.22 9.99 -11.25
N GLN A 69 -8.92 9.83 -11.42
CA GLN A 69 -7.90 10.63 -10.75
C GLN A 69 -6.50 10.46 -11.35
N GLN A 70 -5.59 11.34 -10.96
CA GLN A 70 -4.16 11.18 -11.21
C GLN A 70 -3.59 10.00 -10.38
N PRO A 71 -2.49 9.38 -10.82
CA PRO A 71 -1.90 8.26 -10.12
C PRO A 71 -1.46 8.67 -8.72
N PRO A 72 -1.90 7.97 -7.67
CA PRO A 72 -1.46 8.24 -6.32
C PRO A 72 -0.07 7.64 -6.02
N HIS A 73 0.55 6.98 -7.00
CA HIS A 73 1.78 6.22 -6.81
C HIS A 73 3.03 7.06 -6.98
N ARG A 74 4.06 6.72 -6.20
CA ARG A 74 5.42 7.23 -6.31
C ARG A 74 6.26 6.44 -7.30
N SER A 75 6.09 5.11 -7.31
CA SER A 75 6.79 4.21 -8.21
C SER A 75 5.84 3.08 -8.62
N LEU A 76 5.97 2.64 -9.88
CA LEU A 76 5.18 1.55 -10.42
C LEU A 76 6.05 0.66 -11.30
N ARG A 77 6.08 -0.64 -10.99
CA ARG A 77 6.71 -1.68 -11.81
C ARG A 77 5.69 -2.72 -12.19
N ALA A 78 5.81 -3.29 -13.37
CA ALA A 78 4.94 -4.36 -13.85
C ALA A 78 5.76 -5.56 -14.31
N PHE A 79 5.23 -6.75 -14.09
CA PHE A 79 5.85 -8.02 -14.48
C PHE A 79 4.80 -8.91 -15.13
N LYS A 80 5.12 -9.50 -16.29
CA LYS A 80 4.36 -10.61 -16.85
C LYS A 80 4.60 -11.85 -16.01
N ALA A 81 3.54 -12.51 -15.58
CA ALA A 81 3.60 -13.86 -15.02
C ALA A 81 3.35 -14.86 -16.15
N LEU A 82 4.29 -15.77 -16.38
CA LEU A 82 4.27 -16.72 -17.49
C LEU A 82 4.34 -18.15 -16.95
N LYS A 83 3.75 -19.09 -17.71
CA LYS A 83 3.90 -20.52 -17.51
C LYS A 83 4.13 -21.20 -18.85
N GLY A 84 5.28 -21.79 -19.05
CA GLY A 84 5.66 -22.38 -20.33
C GLY A 84 5.52 -21.40 -21.50
N GLY A 85 5.84 -20.13 -21.28
CA GLY A 85 5.70 -19.04 -22.26
C GLY A 85 4.28 -18.46 -22.39
N THR A 86 3.26 -19.08 -21.80
CA THR A 86 1.88 -18.58 -21.84
C THR A 86 1.66 -17.50 -20.78
N LEU A 87 1.05 -16.37 -21.15
CA LEU A 87 0.72 -15.30 -20.24
C LEU A 87 -0.42 -15.70 -19.29
N LEU A 88 -0.14 -15.68 -17.99
CA LEU A 88 -1.15 -15.88 -16.93
C LEU A 88 -1.77 -14.56 -16.50
N GLY A 89 -0.99 -13.48 -16.54
CA GLY A 89 -1.39 -12.15 -16.11
C GLY A 89 -0.20 -11.27 -15.81
N TYR A 90 -0.45 -10.23 -15.00
CA TYR A 90 0.54 -9.24 -14.61
C TYR A 90 0.58 -9.11 -13.09
N VAL A 91 1.78 -8.94 -12.55
CA VAL A 91 2.02 -8.50 -11.18
C VAL A 91 2.49 -7.05 -11.24
N PHE A 92 1.82 -6.18 -10.53
CA PHE A 92 2.21 -4.79 -10.34
C PHE A 92 2.80 -4.64 -8.95
N ILE A 93 3.93 -3.94 -8.86
CA ILE A 93 4.50 -3.48 -7.58
C ILE A 93 4.32 -1.97 -7.58
N ASP A 94 3.50 -1.49 -6.68
CA ASP A 94 3.11 -0.09 -6.59
C ASP A 94 3.44 0.48 -5.21
N GLU A 95 3.70 1.78 -5.16
CA GLU A 95 4.02 2.50 -3.94
C GLU A 95 3.16 3.76 -3.85
N VAL A 96 2.25 3.77 -2.90
CA VAL A 96 1.35 4.89 -2.63
C VAL A 96 1.68 5.54 -1.30
N ILE A 97 1.35 6.82 -1.15
CA ILE A 97 1.42 7.48 0.15
C ILE A 97 0.30 6.93 1.06
N GLY A 98 0.62 6.64 2.32
CA GLY A 98 -0.37 6.40 3.35
C GLY A 98 -0.85 7.72 3.96
N LYS A 99 -0.82 7.83 5.28
CA LYS A 99 -1.03 9.10 5.98
C LYS A 99 0.25 9.91 6.09
N GLU A 100 1.35 9.28 6.45
CA GLU A 100 2.64 9.92 6.76
C GLU A 100 3.79 9.28 5.97
N ASP A 101 3.68 7.99 5.64
CA ASP A 101 4.74 7.22 5.01
C ASP A 101 4.22 6.45 3.78
N PHE A 102 5.10 5.78 3.09
CA PHE A 102 4.76 5.02 1.88
C PHE A 102 4.34 3.58 2.22
N ILE A 103 3.38 3.10 1.41
CA ILE A 103 2.89 1.73 1.44
C ILE A 103 3.28 1.09 0.12
N THR A 104 4.13 0.05 0.18
CA THR A 104 4.47 -0.76 -0.99
C THR A 104 3.59 -2.00 -1.00
N TYR A 105 2.89 -2.23 -2.10
CA TYR A 105 2.03 -3.39 -2.26
C TYR A 105 2.17 -4.02 -3.64
N ALA A 106 1.78 -5.28 -3.75
CA ALA A 106 1.66 -5.99 -5.00
C ALA A 106 0.19 -6.28 -5.31
N ALA A 107 -0.18 -6.10 -6.58
CA ALA A 107 -1.48 -6.46 -7.13
C ALA A 107 -1.31 -7.38 -8.33
N ALA A 108 -2.15 -8.41 -8.43
CA ALA A 108 -2.22 -9.27 -9.59
C ALA A 108 -3.44 -8.94 -10.44
N VAL A 109 -3.27 -8.89 -11.76
CA VAL A 109 -4.36 -8.85 -12.73
C VAL A 109 -4.14 -10.01 -13.69
N ASP A 110 -5.09 -10.94 -13.79
CA ASP A 110 -4.99 -12.07 -14.72
C ASP A 110 -5.14 -11.64 -16.19
N ALA A 111 -4.90 -12.55 -17.11
CA ALA A 111 -4.99 -12.28 -18.55
C ALA A 111 -6.39 -11.84 -19.00
N THR A 112 -7.43 -12.08 -18.19
CA THR A 112 -8.83 -11.65 -18.46
C THR A 112 -9.17 -10.28 -17.85
N GLY A 113 -8.28 -9.70 -17.04
CA GLY A 113 -8.48 -8.42 -16.35
C GLY A 113 -9.07 -8.56 -14.94
N LYS A 114 -9.11 -9.76 -14.40
CA LYS A 114 -9.62 -10.00 -13.06
C LYS A 114 -8.51 -9.83 -12.02
N LEU A 115 -8.79 -9.06 -10.98
CA LEU A 115 -7.88 -8.88 -9.85
C LEU A 115 -7.74 -10.15 -9.03
N GLY A 116 -6.50 -10.44 -8.62
CA GLY A 116 -6.19 -11.35 -7.52
C GLY A 116 -6.28 -10.65 -6.16
N PRO A 117 -5.91 -11.33 -5.07
CA PRO A 117 -5.71 -10.69 -3.79
C PRO A 117 -4.51 -9.74 -3.86
N LEU A 118 -4.45 -8.77 -2.95
CA LEU A 118 -3.27 -7.91 -2.79
C LEU A 118 -2.28 -8.55 -1.82
N GLU A 119 -0.99 -8.18 -1.95
CA GLU A 119 0.04 -8.43 -0.95
C GLU A 119 0.68 -7.10 -0.54
N VAL A 120 0.85 -6.87 0.76
CA VAL A 120 1.55 -5.69 1.29
C VAL A 120 3.00 -6.08 1.51
N LEU A 121 3.93 -5.39 0.83
CA LEU A 121 5.36 -5.67 0.88
C LEU A 121 6.04 -4.88 1.98
N SER A 122 5.69 -3.60 2.11
CA SER A 122 6.23 -2.71 3.14
C SER A 122 5.14 -1.77 3.66
N TYR A 123 5.14 -1.57 4.98
CA TYR A 123 4.22 -0.67 5.65
C TYR A 123 4.96 0.02 6.80
N ARG A 124 5.07 1.33 6.74
CA ARG A 124 5.88 2.12 7.66
C ARG A 124 5.06 3.08 8.54
N GLU A 125 3.75 3.11 8.33
CA GLU A 125 2.85 3.89 9.17
C GLU A 125 2.79 3.38 10.60
N SER A 126 2.65 4.27 11.56
CA SER A 126 2.50 3.94 12.98
C SER A 126 1.14 3.31 13.32
N HIS A 127 0.13 3.52 12.47
CA HIS A 127 -1.24 3.03 12.64
C HIS A 127 -1.77 2.44 11.34
N GLY A 128 -2.82 1.61 11.42
CA GLY A 128 -3.50 1.08 10.24
C GLY A 128 -2.83 -0.14 9.60
N GLY A 129 -1.94 -0.82 10.35
CA GLY A 129 -1.29 -2.05 9.89
C GLY A 129 -2.26 -3.17 9.52
N GLU A 130 -3.55 -3.01 9.81
CA GLU A 130 -4.62 -3.95 9.50
C GLU A 130 -4.88 -4.09 8.00
N ILE A 131 -4.41 -3.16 7.13
CA ILE A 131 -4.45 -3.37 5.67
C ILE A 131 -3.68 -4.63 5.23
N ARG A 132 -2.75 -5.11 6.08
CA ARG A 132 -2.05 -6.39 5.90
C ARG A 132 -2.94 -7.60 6.16
N ASN A 133 -4.09 -7.39 6.83
CA ASN A 133 -5.03 -8.48 7.10
C ASN A 133 -5.49 -9.10 5.78
N ALA A 134 -5.31 -10.41 5.65
CA ALA A 134 -5.71 -11.16 4.47
C ALA A 134 -7.21 -11.02 4.15
N ALA A 135 -8.08 -10.81 5.17
CA ALA A 135 -9.49 -10.58 4.95
C ALA A 135 -9.75 -9.25 4.22
N TRP A 136 -9.02 -8.18 4.55
CA TRP A 136 -9.13 -6.91 3.85
C TRP A 136 -8.58 -7.01 2.42
N ARG A 137 -7.39 -7.56 2.24
CA ARG A 137 -6.73 -7.70 0.95
C ARG A 137 -7.52 -8.56 -0.04
N ARG A 138 -8.22 -9.59 0.45
CA ARG A 138 -9.07 -10.47 -0.39
C ARG A 138 -10.32 -9.78 -0.94
N GLN A 139 -10.72 -8.63 -0.44
CA GLN A 139 -11.87 -7.89 -0.98
C GLN A 139 -11.67 -7.46 -2.44
N PHE A 140 -10.44 -7.33 -2.89
CA PHE A 140 -10.10 -6.99 -4.28
C PHE A 140 -10.20 -8.20 -5.22
N ALA A 141 -10.03 -9.41 -4.71
CA ALA A 141 -9.99 -10.61 -5.52
C ALA A 141 -11.30 -10.85 -6.28
N GLY A 142 -11.18 -11.18 -7.56
CA GLY A 142 -12.30 -11.47 -8.44
C GLY A 142 -12.94 -10.24 -9.09
N ARG A 143 -12.59 -9.02 -8.66
CA ARG A 143 -13.10 -7.79 -9.26
C ARG A 143 -12.42 -7.53 -10.61
N SER A 144 -13.18 -7.03 -11.58
CA SER A 144 -12.68 -6.77 -12.94
C SER A 144 -13.17 -5.42 -13.49
N SER A 145 -13.99 -4.71 -12.74
CA SER A 145 -14.54 -3.40 -13.10
C SER A 145 -14.11 -2.32 -12.10
N LEU A 146 -13.84 -1.12 -12.60
CA LEU A 146 -13.55 0.06 -11.79
C LEU A 146 -14.73 0.47 -10.92
N GLU A 147 -15.96 0.15 -11.34
CA GLU A 147 -17.19 0.40 -10.57
C GLU A 147 -17.30 -0.45 -9.30
N GLN A 148 -16.50 -1.51 -9.20
CA GLN A 148 -16.46 -2.41 -8.04
C GLN A 148 -15.34 -2.05 -7.04
N LEU A 149 -14.70 -0.91 -7.19
CA LEU A 149 -13.52 -0.49 -6.43
C LEU A 149 -13.75 0.88 -5.76
N HIS A 150 -14.83 1.01 -5.01
CA HIS A 150 -15.10 2.19 -4.19
C HIS A 150 -14.96 1.84 -2.72
N VAL A 151 -14.22 2.69 -1.99
CA VAL A 151 -14.09 2.54 -0.53
C VAL A 151 -15.46 2.75 0.12
N GLU A 152 -15.73 2.01 1.18
CA GLU A 152 -16.97 1.94 1.95
C GLU A 152 -18.12 1.22 1.25
N THR A 153 -18.28 1.37 -0.06
CA THR A 153 -19.32 0.65 -0.82
C THR A 153 -18.91 -0.78 -1.14
N ASP A 154 -17.73 -0.93 -1.75
CA ASP A 154 -17.24 -2.22 -2.27
C ASP A 154 -16.08 -2.77 -1.45
N ILE A 155 -15.19 -1.89 -1.02
CA ILE A 155 -14.02 -2.19 -0.20
C ILE A 155 -14.26 -1.59 1.17
N LYS A 156 -14.45 -2.44 2.18
CA LYS A 156 -14.66 -1.99 3.55
C LYS A 156 -13.42 -1.27 4.08
N ASN A 157 -13.66 -0.11 4.66
CA ASN A 157 -12.64 0.67 5.33
C ASN A 157 -12.17 -0.01 6.63
N ILE A 158 -11.03 0.43 7.14
CA ILE A 158 -10.48 0.03 8.44
C ILE A 158 -10.41 1.27 9.32
N ALA A 159 -11.03 1.21 10.50
CA ALA A 159 -10.97 2.29 11.47
C ALA A 159 -9.50 2.59 11.84
N GLY A 160 -9.09 3.85 11.73
CA GLY A 160 -7.70 4.26 11.96
C GLY A 160 -6.75 4.10 10.76
N ALA A 161 -7.22 3.51 9.65
CA ALA A 161 -6.44 3.32 8.43
C ALA A 161 -7.13 3.88 7.17
N THR A 162 -8.04 4.82 7.32
CA THR A 162 -8.88 5.34 6.21
C THR A 162 -8.04 5.78 5.02
N LEU A 163 -7.03 6.63 5.21
CA LEU A 163 -6.19 7.11 4.12
C LEU A 163 -5.41 5.97 3.44
N SER A 164 -4.90 5.01 4.21
CA SER A 164 -4.22 3.84 3.66
C SER A 164 -5.17 2.99 2.79
N CYS A 165 -6.40 2.76 3.26
CA CYS A 165 -7.43 2.04 2.49
C CYS A 165 -7.81 2.80 1.21
N GLU A 166 -8.01 4.11 1.29
CA GLU A 166 -8.34 4.96 0.14
C GLU A 166 -7.22 4.96 -0.89
N HIS A 167 -5.99 5.26 -0.49
CA HIS A 167 -4.87 5.40 -1.42
C HIS A 167 -4.48 4.07 -2.08
N VAL A 168 -4.49 2.96 -1.33
CA VAL A 168 -4.28 1.63 -1.94
C VAL A 168 -5.41 1.29 -2.91
N THR A 169 -6.68 1.55 -2.55
CA THR A 169 -7.80 1.30 -3.45
C THR A 169 -7.72 2.16 -4.71
N GLN A 170 -7.33 3.43 -4.57
CA GLN A 170 -7.10 4.34 -5.70
C GLN A 170 -5.96 3.86 -6.60
N GLY A 171 -4.85 3.39 -6.00
CA GLY A 171 -3.76 2.77 -6.74
C GLY A 171 -4.25 1.56 -7.54
N VAL A 172 -5.00 0.65 -6.91
CA VAL A 172 -5.57 -0.52 -7.60
C VAL A 172 -6.50 -0.12 -8.75
N ARG A 173 -7.34 0.91 -8.58
CA ARG A 173 -8.17 1.44 -9.67
C ARG A 173 -7.31 1.89 -10.85
N TRP A 174 -6.21 2.59 -10.58
CA TRP A 174 -5.25 2.98 -11.60
C TRP A 174 -4.65 1.77 -12.32
N LEU A 175 -4.26 0.73 -11.59
CA LEU A 175 -3.69 -0.49 -12.18
C LEU A 175 -4.67 -1.22 -13.10
N VAL A 176 -5.96 -1.30 -12.71
CA VAL A 176 -7.01 -1.88 -13.57
C VAL A 176 -7.20 -1.04 -14.83
N ALA A 177 -7.24 0.28 -14.71
CA ALA A 177 -7.34 1.17 -15.87
C ALA A 177 -6.11 1.05 -16.78
N LEU A 178 -4.91 1.00 -16.21
CA LEU A 178 -3.66 0.79 -16.93
C LEU A 178 -3.68 -0.52 -17.72
N TRP A 179 -4.12 -1.60 -17.08
CA TRP A 179 -4.26 -2.89 -17.76
C TRP A 179 -5.23 -2.79 -18.95
N GLN A 180 -6.38 -2.15 -18.78
CA GLN A 180 -7.38 -1.99 -19.84
C GLN A 180 -6.85 -1.21 -21.04
N VAL A 181 -6.05 -0.16 -20.79
CA VAL A 181 -5.58 0.76 -21.86
C VAL A 181 -4.32 0.26 -22.54
N ALA A 182 -3.41 -0.37 -21.81
CA ALA A 182 -2.06 -0.60 -22.33
C ALA A 182 -1.58 -2.06 -22.30
N LEU A 183 -2.18 -2.93 -21.48
CA LEU A 183 -1.66 -4.27 -21.24
C LEU A 183 -2.65 -5.37 -21.62
N ARG A 184 -3.90 -5.03 -21.87
CA ARG A 184 -4.92 -6.00 -22.30
C ARG A 184 -4.46 -6.68 -23.59
N PRO A 185 -4.38 -8.03 -23.62
CA PRO A 185 -4.08 -8.75 -24.84
C PRO A 185 -5.05 -8.36 -25.95
N ALA A 186 -4.55 -8.16 -27.18
CA ALA A 186 -5.42 -7.99 -28.34
C ALA A 186 -6.34 -9.20 -28.42
N SER A 187 -7.65 -8.94 -28.52
CA SER A 187 -8.61 -10.01 -28.78
C SER A 187 -8.28 -10.61 -30.14
N GLY A 188 -7.77 -11.85 -30.18
CA GLY A 188 -7.53 -12.60 -31.39
C GLY A 188 -8.82 -12.98 -32.07
#